data_76ec311f0965bf0c691bf5aa03416b39
#
_entry.id   76ec311f0965bf0c691bf5aa03416b39
#
_cell.length_a   1.000
_cell.length_b   1.000
_cell.length_c   1.000
_cell.angle_alpha   90.00
_cell.angle_beta   90.00
_cell.angle_gamma   90.00
#
_symmetry.space_group_name_H-M   'P 1'
#
loop_
_entity.id
_entity.type
_entity.pdbx_description
1 polymer ?
#
loop_
_entity_poly.entity_id
_entity_poly.type
_entity_poly.pdbx_seq_one_letter_code
_entity_poly.pdbx_strand_id
1 'polypeptide(L)'
;TPPPPASPAPPPPRRTAEANDVLSLLLATHLYCVLQAVDLRAMEFEHTKAFEPMVTELLKQHFGALATAEVEDKVRKSIYKRLQQNNSYDLEQRWHDTFSVATGAVVEALAGQEVSLASLNAWKVACAEKAIALTRSVRDSFWAAPSSSSPALKYLSPRTRVLYSFVREEVGVKARRGDVYLGKQEVTIGTNVSRIYEAIKSGCIAPVLVKMMA
;
A
#
# COMPACT_ATOMS: atom_id res chain seq x y z
N THR A 1 17.76 -5.18 64.38
CA THR A 1 17.28 -4.82 63.00
C THR A 1 17.06 -6.09 62.22
N PRO A 2 15.87 -6.33 61.65
CA PRO A 2 15.64 -7.47 60.80
C PRO A 2 16.51 -7.43 59.56
N PRO A 3 16.95 -8.56 59.00
CA PRO A 3 17.75 -8.59 57.80
C PRO A 3 16.93 -8.01 56.61
N PRO A 4 17.57 -7.38 55.63
CA PRO A 4 16.91 -6.82 54.47
C PRO A 4 16.23 -7.95 53.67
N PRO A 5 15.09 -7.68 53.02
CA PRO A 5 14.43 -8.69 52.22
C PRO A 5 15.34 -9.16 51.09
N ALA A 6 15.42 -10.47 50.89
CA ALA A 6 16.23 -11.09 49.85
C ALA A 6 15.78 -10.53 48.46
N SER A 7 16.74 -10.10 47.64
CA SER A 7 16.47 -9.71 46.26
C SER A 7 15.76 -10.86 45.52
N PRO A 8 14.75 -10.57 44.68
CA PRO A 8 14.10 -11.61 43.93
C PRO A 8 15.09 -12.37 43.05
N ALA A 9 15.07 -13.70 43.12
CA ALA A 9 15.96 -14.53 42.30
C ALA A 9 15.77 -14.21 40.81
N PRO A 10 16.87 -14.14 40.01
CA PRO A 10 16.74 -13.92 38.58
C PRO A 10 15.87 -15.01 37.95
N PRO A 11 15.04 -14.66 36.93
CA PRO A 11 14.19 -15.65 36.27
C PRO A 11 15.06 -16.77 35.70
N PRO A 12 14.60 -18.03 35.77
CA PRO A 12 15.38 -19.15 35.27
C PRO A 12 15.72 -18.97 33.79
N PRO A 13 16.97 -19.33 33.36
CA PRO A 13 17.46 -19.07 32.00
C PRO A 13 16.59 -19.65 30.89
N ARG A 14 15.84 -20.72 31.14
CA ARG A 14 14.88 -21.30 30.21
C ARG A 14 13.71 -20.35 29.87
N ARG A 15 13.14 -19.65 30.84
CA ARG A 15 12.04 -18.69 30.61
C ARG A 15 12.51 -17.48 29.82
N THR A 16 13.75 -17.04 30.03
CA THR A 16 14.33 -15.95 29.25
C THR A 16 14.53 -16.36 27.79
N ALA A 17 14.98 -17.59 27.53
CA ALA A 17 15.14 -18.10 26.17
C ALA A 17 13.77 -18.21 25.45
N GLU A 18 12.76 -18.78 26.12
CA GLU A 18 11.40 -18.88 25.59
C GLU A 18 10.79 -17.50 25.30
N ALA A 19 11.00 -16.50 26.18
CA ALA A 19 10.55 -15.12 25.97
C ALA A 19 11.24 -14.48 24.77
N ASN A 20 12.55 -14.70 24.58
CA ASN A 20 13.29 -14.19 23.43
C ASN A 20 12.83 -14.82 22.11
N ASP A 21 12.45 -16.11 22.13
CA ASP A 21 11.91 -16.78 20.93
C ASP A 21 10.56 -16.19 20.53
N VAL A 22 9.67 -15.98 21.49
CA VAL A 22 8.38 -15.33 21.24
C VAL A 22 8.56 -13.91 20.72
N LEU A 23 9.45 -13.13 21.33
CA LEU A 23 9.76 -11.77 20.89
C LEU A 23 10.33 -11.76 19.48
N SER A 24 11.23 -12.66 19.15
CA SER A 24 11.81 -12.77 17.81
C SER A 24 10.76 -13.10 16.76
N LEU A 25 9.81 -13.98 17.07
CA LEU A 25 8.69 -14.31 16.18
C LEU A 25 7.74 -13.11 16.00
N LEU A 26 7.45 -12.39 17.07
CA LEU A 26 6.63 -11.16 17.03
C LEU A 26 7.29 -10.11 16.15
N LEU A 27 8.59 -9.86 16.32
CA LEU A 27 9.35 -8.91 15.51
C LEU A 27 9.39 -9.34 14.04
N ALA A 28 9.59 -10.61 13.74
CA ALA A 28 9.56 -11.14 12.38
C ALA A 28 8.21 -10.91 11.69
N THR A 29 7.12 -11.19 12.40
CA THR A 29 5.75 -10.99 11.91
C THR A 29 5.48 -9.50 11.67
N HIS A 30 5.86 -8.66 12.62
CA HIS A 30 5.69 -7.22 12.50
C HIS A 30 6.49 -6.65 11.30
N LEU A 31 7.75 -7.05 11.17
CA LEU A 31 8.59 -6.61 10.06
C LEU A 31 8.03 -7.04 8.70
N TYR A 32 7.52 -8.28 8.61
CA TYR A 32 6.83 -8.75 7.39
C TYR A 32 5.63 -7.85 7.05
N CYS A 33 4.76 -7.54 8.02
CA CYS A 33 3.59 -6.70 7.81
C CYS A 33 3.97 -5.28 7.40
N VAL A 34 4.97 -4.68 8.06
CA VAL A 34 5.44 -3.32 7.74
C VAL A 34 6.00 -3.26 6.31
N LEU A 35 6.82 -4.23 5.91
CA LEU A 35 7.38 -4.26 4.55
C LEU A 35 6.28 -4.43 3.49
N GLN A 36 5.27 -5.25 3.76
CA GLN A 36 4.13 -5.40 2.86
C GLN A 36 3.30 -4.11 2.79
N ALA A 37 3.10 -3.41 3.91
CA ALA A 37 2.42 -2.12 3.95
C ALA A 37 3.18 -1.04 3.15
N VAL A 38 4.52 -1.04 3.22
CA VAL A 38 5.37 -0.16 2.42
C VAL A 38 5.16 -0.38 0.92
N ASP A 39 5.15 -1.65 0.46
CA ASP A 39 4.91 -1.95 -0.95
C ASP A 39 3.52 -1.50 -1.41
N LEU A 40 2.49 -1.79 -0.63
CA LEU A 40 1.12 -1.38 -0.94
C LEU A 40 0.98 0.14 -0.98
N ARG A 41 1.61 0.85 -0.06
CA ARG A 41 1.60 2.31 -0.03
C ARG A 41 2.36 2.92 -1.21
N ALA A 42 3.50 2.35 -1.57
CA ALA A 42 4.26 2.77 -2.75
C ALA A 42 3.45 2.56 -4.04
N MET A 43 2.77 1.43 -4.17
CA MET A 43 1.87 1.15 -5.29
C MET A 43 0.72 2.16 -5.36
N GLU A 44 0.14 2.53 -4.22
CA GLU A 44 -0.91 3.57 -4.14
C GLU A 44 -0.39 4.93 -4.61
N PHE A 45 0.84 5.32 -4.25
CA PHE A 45 1.44 6.56 -4.75
C PHE A 45 1.66 6.53 -6.27
N GLU A 46 2.15 5.43 -6.83
CA GLU A 46 2.29 5.29 -8.29
C GLU A 46 0.93 5.40 -8.99
N HIS A 47 -0.09 4.74 -8.43
CA HIS A 47 -1.45 4.84 -8.96
C HIS A 47 -1.97 6.27 -8.89
N THR A 48 -1.89 6.94 -7.74
CA THR A 48 -2.38 8.33 -7.56
C THR A 48 -1.70 9.29 -8.53
N LYS A 49 -0.37 9.16 -8.70
CA LYS A 49 0.41 9.98 -9.61
C LYS A 49 -0.03 9.88 -11.07
N ALA A 50 -0.54 8.72 -11.49
CA ALA A 50 -1.07 8.53 -12.84
C ALA A 50 -2.57 8.83 -12.94
N PHE A 51 -3.31 8.61 -11.86
CA PHE A 51 -4.75 8.75 -11.79
C PHE A 51 -5.22 10.21 -11.80
N GLU A 52 -4.58 11.08 -11.01
CA GLU A 52 -5.00 12.49 -10.91
C GLU A 52 -4.95 13.24 -12.25
N PRO A 53 -3.86 13.16 -13.03
CA PRO A 53 -3.82 13.78 -14.36
C PRO A 53 -4.86 13.21 -15.32
N MET A 54 -5.12 11.91 -15.26
CA MET A 54 -6.14 11.25 -16.09
C MET A 54 -7.54 11.84 -15.82
N VAL A 55 -7.92 12.02 -14.55
CA VAL A 55 -9.21 12.61 -14.18
C VAL A 55 -9.31 14.06 -14.66
N THR A 56 -8.26 14.85 -14.47
CA THR A 56 -8.16 16.24 -14.94
C THR A 56 -8.31 16.33 -16.46
N GLU A 57 -7.61 15.45 -17.19
CA GLU A 57 -7.69 15.42 -18.66
C GLU A 57 -9.10 15.08 -19.15
N LEU A 58 -9.75 14.08 -18.54
CA LEU A 58 -11.11 13.70 -18.90
C LEU A 58 -12.14 14.76 -18.54
N LEU A 59 -11.96 15.48 -17.43
CA LEU A 59 -12.82 16.64 -17.13
C LEU A 59 -12.71 17.72 -18.22
N LYS A 60 -11.48 18.07 -18.61
CA LYS A 60 -11.25 19.05 -19.68
C LYS A 60 -11.76 18.59 -21.04
N GLN A 61 -11.61 17.31 -21.35
CA GLN A 61 -12.11 16.72 -22.61
C GLN A 61 -13.62 16.81 -22.73
N HIS A 62 -14.36 16.58 -21.65
CA HIS A 62 -15.84 16.51 -21.69
C HIS A 62 -16.54 17.82 -21.36
N PHE A 63 -15.89 18.70 -20.58
CA PHE A 63 -16.49 19.96 -20.10
C PHE A 63 -15.72 21.22 -20.52
N GLY A 64 -14.60 21.08 -21.24
CA GLY A 64 -13.84 22.20 -21.79
C GLY A 64 -13.46 23.25 -20.76
N ALA A 65 -13.79 24.51 -21.02
CA ALA A 65 -13.50 25.64 -20.16
C ALA A 65 -14.22 25.59 -18.80
N LEU A 66 -15.27 24.78 -18.65
CA LEU A 66 -16.01 24.61 -17.39
C LEU A 66 -15.20 23.78 -16.38
N ALA A 67 -14.21 22.98 -16.80
CA ALA A 67 -13.33 22.21 -15.95
C ALA A 67 -12.29 23.10 -15.27
N THR A 68 -12.73 23.96 -14.35
CA THR A 68 -11.86 24.84 -13.56
C THR A 68 -11.16 24.06 -12.44
N ALA A 69 -10.11 24.64 -11.86
CA ALA A 69 -9.41 24.04 -10.72
C ALA A 69 -10.34 23.78 -9.50
N GLU A 70 -11.36 24.61 -9.32
CA GLU A 70 -12.37 24.41 -8.26
C GLU A 70 -13.24 23.18 -8.53
N VAL A 71 -13.68 22.98 -9.80
CA VAL A 71 -14.44 21.80 -10.23
C VAL A 71 -13.60 20.56 -10.06
N GLU A 72 -12.35 20.58 -10.51
CA GLU A 72 -11.41 19.47 -10.37
C GLU A 72 -11.23 19.07 -8.90
N ASP A 73 -11.06 20.02 -7.98
CA ASP A 73 -10.89 19.76 -6.55
C ASP A 73 -12.15 19.14 -5.91
N LYS A 74 -13.34 19.68 -6.21
CA LYS A 74 -14.62 19.12 -5.73
C LYS A 74 -14.82 17.68 -6.22
N VAL A 75 -14.58 17.42 -7.50
CA VAL A 75 -14.71 16.09 -8.08
C VAL A 75 -13.71 15.12 -7.45
N ARG A 76 -12.44 15.53 -7.32
CA ARG A 76 -11.39 14.73 -6.69
C ARG A 76 -11.72 14.36 -5.24
N LYS A 77 -12.19 15.31 -4.43
CA LYS A 77 -12.65 15.07 -3.06
C LYS A 77 -13.79 14.05 -3.01
N SER A 78 -14.76 14.16 -3.92
CA SER A 78 -15.87 13.21 -4.04
C SER A 78 -15.37 11.80 -4.38
N ILE A 79 -14.46 11.67 -5.35
CA ILE A 79 -13.84 10.39 -5.74
C ILE A 79 -13.15 9.74 -4.53
N TYR A 80 -12.24 10.44 -3.86
CA TYR A 80 -11.50 9.87 -2.72
C TYR A 80 -12.42 9.52 -1.54
N LYS A 81 -13.40 10.35 -1.25
CA LYS A 81 -14.41 10.04 -0.23
C LYS A 81 -15.15 8.74 -0.56
N ARG A 82 -15.56 8.54 -1.82
CA ARG A 82 -16.26 7.33 -2.22
C ARG A 82 -15.37 6.09 -2.22
N LEU A 83 -14.11 6.21 -2.64
CA LEU A 83 -13.14 5.11 -2.60
C LEU A 83 -12.87 4.58 -1.18
N GLN A 84 -13.01 5.41 -0.15
CA GLN A 84 -12.92 4.97 1.25
C GLN A 84 -14.15 4.17 1.71
N GLN A 85 -15.30 4.37 1.07
CA GLN A 85 -16.57 3.76 1.46
C GLN A 85 -16.88 2.45 0.72
N ASN A 86 -16.31 2.25 -0.47
CA ASN A 86 -16.58 1.10 -1.34
C ASN A 86 -15.40 0.14 -1.50
N ASN A 87 -14.54 0.06 -0.48
CA ASN A 87 -13.36 -0.80 -0.48
C ASN A 87 -13.66 -2.31 -0.50
N SER A 88 -14.89 -2.71 -0.18
CA SER A 88 -15.36 -4.10 -0.23
C SER A 88 -15.84 -4.55 -1.62
N TYR A 89 -15.99 -3.61 -2.57
CA TYR A 89 -16.42 -3.92 -3.92
C TYR A 89 -15.26 -4.50 -4.75
N ASP A 90 -15.58 -5.30 -5.76
CA ASP A 90 -14.61 -5.69 -6.76
C ASP A 90 -14.13 -4.49 -7.61
N LEU A 91 -13.07 -4.68 -8.40
CA LEU A 91 -12.41 -3.58 -9.10
C LEU A 91 -13.35 -2.81 -10.02
N GLU A 92 -14.12 -3.53 -10.84
CA GLU A 92 -15.05 -2.95 -11.82
C GLU A 92 -16.19 -2.21 -11.11
N GLN A 93 -16.87 -2.88 -10.22
CA GLN A 93 -17.97 -2.32 -9.45
C GLN A 93 -17.52 -1.08 -8.65
N ARG A 94 -16.34 -1.15 -8.05
CA ARG A 94 -15.77 -0.05 -7.27
C ARG A 94 -15.59 1.22 -8.09
N TRP A 95 -15.02 1.12 -9.29
CA TRP A 95 -14.81 2.28 -10.14
C TRP A 95 -16.09 2.81 -10.78
N HIS A 96 -16.98 1.95 -11.23
CA HIS A 96 -18.29 2.37 -11.74
C HIS A 96 -19.11 3.09 -10.68
N ASP A 97 -19.17 2.57 -9.48
CA ASP A 97 -19.81 3.19 -8.34
C ASP A 97 -19.18 4.52 -7.95
N THR A 98 -17.84 4.59 -7.90
CA THR A 98 -17.12 5.81 -7.58
C THR A 98 -17.44 6.94 -8.56
N PHE A 99 -17.40 6.70 -9.85
CA PHE A 99 -17.69 7.74 -10.83
C PHE A 99 -19.19 8.02 -10.99
N SER A 100 -20.07 7.09 -10.62
CA SER A 100 -21.49 7.36 -10.49
C SER A 100 -21.77 8.42 -9.41
N VAL A 101 -21.14 8.30 -8.26
CA VAL A 101 -21.24 9.28 -7.17
C VAL A 101 -20.54 10.60 -7.53
N ALA A 102 -19.36 10.54 -8.15
CA ALA A 102 -18.61 11.72 -8.56
C ALA A 102 -19.34 12.57 -9.63
N THR A 103 -20.24 11.96 -10.42
CA THR A 103 -21.11 12.70 -11.35
C THR A 103 -22.00 13.73 -10.63
N GLY A 104 -22.49 13.40 -9.42
CA GLY A 104 -23.22 14.37 -8.57
C GLY A 104 -22.37 15.59 -8.23
N ALA A 105 -21.10 15.39 -7.89
CA ALA A 105 -20.17 16.50 -7.59
C ALA A 105 -19.89 17.38 -8.83
N VAL A 106 -19.85 16.78 -10.04
CA VAL A 106 -19.74 17.54 -11.29
C VAL A 106 -20.97 18.41 -11.50
N VAL A 107 -22.18 17.85 -11.32
CA VAL A 107 -23.45 18.58 -11.47
C VAL A 107 -23.54 19.74 -10.47
N GLU A 108 -23.18 19.51 -9.22
CA GLU A 108 -23.17 20.56 -8.18
C GLU A 108 -22.14 21.66 -8.50
N ALA A 109 -20.95 21.28 -8.96
CA ALA A 109 -19.88 22.22 -9.28
C ALA A 109 -20.17 23.07 -10.51
N LEU A 110 -20.98 22.55 -11.47
CA LEU A 110 -21.38 23.21 -12.70
C LEU A 110 -22.81 23.73 -12.64
N ALA A 111 -23.38 23.90 -11.42
CA ALA A 111 -24.73 24.43 -11.26
C ALA A 111 -24.88 25.81 -11.94
N GLY A 112 -25.94 25.95 -12.76
CA GLY A 112 -26.18 27.17 -13.54
C GLY A 112 -25.46 27.23 -14.89
N GLN A 113 -24.69 26.19 -15.26
CA GLN A 113 -24.10 26.04 -16.59
C GLN A 113 -24.89 25.03 -17.43
N GLU A 114 -24.89 25.21 -18.76
CA GLU A 114 -25.47 24.22 -19.66
C GLU A 114 -24.56 23.01 -19.81
N VAL A 115 -24.89 21.92 -19.15
CA VAL A 115 -24.17 20.64 -19.24
C VAL A 115 -25.12 19.57 -19.73
N SER A 116 -24.79 18.90 -20.84
CA SER A 116 -25.62 17.85 -21.37
C SER A 116 -25.51 16.56 -20.55
N LEU A 117 -26.63 15.87 -20.34
CA LEU A 117 -26.64 14.54 -19.73
C LEU A 117 -25.79 13.52 -20.49
N ALA A 118 -25.70 13.67 -21.81
CA ALA A 118 -24.85 12.85 -22.66
C ALA A 118 -23.36 13.01 -22.31
N SER A 119 -22.88 14.26 -22.14
CA SER A 119 -21.49 14.54 -21.73
C SER A 119 -21.19 14.00 -20.33
N LEU A 120 -22.11 14.15 -19.37
CA LEU A 120 -21.96 13.60 -18.02
C LEU A 120 -21.85 12.06 -18.03
N ASN A 121 -22.72 11.39 -18.79
CA ASN A 121 -22.68 9.93 -18.89
C ASN A 121 -21.42 9.45 -19.62
N ALA A 122 -21.03 10.11 -20.71
CA ALA A 122 -19.80 9.79 -21.43
C ALA A 122 -18.56 9.96 -20.55
N TRP A 123 -18.46 11.06 -19.80
CA TRP A 123 -17.40 11.28 -18.83
C TRP A 123 -17.33 10.18 -17.76
N LYS A 124 -18.48 9.87 -17.14
CA LYS A 124 -18.59 8.83 -16.13
C LYS A 124 -18.05 7.48 -16.61
N VAL A 125 -18.50 7.04 -17.80
CA VAL A 125 -18.09 5.76 -18.39
C VAL A 125 -16.60 5.78 -18.73
N ALA A 126 -16.13 6.81 -19.43
CA ALA A 126 -14.73 6.94 -19.80
C ALA A 126 -13.78 6.96 -18.59
N CYS A 127 -14.18 7.64 -17.51
CA CYS A 127 -13.40 7.66 -16.27
C CYS A 127 -13.34 6.27 -15.61
N ALA A 128 -14.48 5.57 -15.52
CA ALA A 128 -14.50 4.24 -14.91
C ALA A 128 -13.64 3.24 -15.69
N GLU A 129 -13.77 3.18 -17.01
CA GLU A 129 -13.00 2.29 -17.88
C GLU A 129 -11.48 2.58 -17.80
N LYS A 130 -11.10 3.86 -17.93
CA LYS A 130 -9.70 4.26 -17.83
C LYS A 130 -9.12 3.99 -16.42
N ALA A 131 -9.88 4.21 -15.35
CA ALA A 131 -9.43 3.93 -13.99
C ALA A 131 -9.24 2.42 -13.73
N ILE A 132 -10.12 1.57 -14.26
CA ILE A 132 -9.98 0.12 -14.22
C ILE A 132 -8.69 -0.32 -14.95
N ALA A 133 -8.51 0.14 -16.18
CA ALA A 133 -7.34 -0.18 -16.99
C ALA A 133 -6.04 0.31 -16.32
N LEU A 134 -6.03 1.55 -15.82
CA LEU A 134 -4.91 2.13 -15.09
C LEU A 134 -4.56 1.33 -13.84
N THR A 135 -5.57 0.97 -13.04
CA THR A 135 -5.35 0.19 -11.81
C THR A 135 -4.70 -1.16 -12.11
N ARG A 136 -5.16 -1.85 -13.16
CA ARG A 136 -4.54 -3.11 -13.62
C ARG A 136 -3.11 -2.89 -14.08
N SER A 137 -2.87 -1.91 -14.94
CA SER A 137 -1.55 -1.60 -15.50
C SER A 137 -0.54 -1.23 -14.42
N VAL A 138 -0.91 -0.36 -13.48
CA VAL A 138 -0.02 0.04 -12.36
C VAL A 138 0.28 -1.16 -11.47
N ARG A 139 -0.73 -1.97 -11.14
CA ARG A 139 -0.55 -3.16 -10.32
C ARG A 139 0.38 -4.16 -11.00
N ASP A 140 0.18 -4.45 -12.27
CA ASP A 140 1.00 -5.41 -13.00
C ASP A 140 2.44 -4.92 -13.15
N SER A 141 2.66 -3.66 -13.51
CA SER A 141 3.98 -3.06 -13.62
C SER A 141 4.73 -3.04 -12.28
N PHE A 142 4.03 -2.69 -11.20
CA PHE A 142 4.61 -2.63 -9.85
C PHE A 142 5.11 -4.00 -9.40
N TRP A 143 4.29 -5.05 -9.58
CA TRP A 143 4.62 -6.38 -9.13
C TRP A 143 5.53 -7.17 -10.10
N ALA A 144 5.68 -6.72 -11.34
CA ALA A 144 6.63 -7.30 -12.29
C ALA A 144 8.08 -6.86 -12.01
N ALA A 145 8.27 -5.74 -11.30
CA ALA A 145 9.60 -5.24 -10.99
C ALA A 145 10.35 -6.19 -10.04
N PRO A 146 11.64 -6.51 -10.30
CA PRO A 146 12.46 -7.28 -9.36
C PRO A 146 12.67 -6.50 -8.06
N SER A 147 12.92 -7.21 -6.95
CA SER A 147 13.07 -6.60 -5.62
C SER A 147 14.17 -5.53 -5.57
N SER A 148 15.29 -5.75 -6.28
CA SER A 148 16.42 -4.81 -6.38
C SER A 148 16.10 -3.49 -7.10
N SER A 149 15.03 -3.47 -7.90
CA SER A 149 14.53 -2.28 -8.61
C SER A 149 13.07 -1.99 -8.29
N SER A 150 12.57 -2.48 -7.16
CA SER A 150 11.21 -2.23 -6.72
C SER A 150 10.89 -0.73 -6.71
N PRO A 151 9.74 -0.30 -7.28
CA PRO A 151 9.31 1.09 -7.21
C PRO A 151 9.17 1.61 -5.77
N ALA A 152 9.00 0.73 -4.78
CA ALA A 152 8.96 1.11 -3.37
C ALA A 152 10.26 1.78 -2.89
N LEU A 153 11.42 1.41 -3.46
CA LEU A 153 12.71 1.95 -3.04
C LEU A 153 12.80 3.47 -3.14
N LYS A 154 12.15 4.10 -4.12
CA LYS A 154 12.19 5.56 -4.29
C LYS A 154 11.44 6.33 -3.20
N TYR A 155 10.56 5.66 -2.47
CA TYR A 155 9.77 6.24 -1.36
C TYR A 155 10.40 6.00 0.01
N LEU A 156 11.51 5.26 0.07
CA LEU A 156 12.21 4.94 1.31
C LEU A 156 13.39 5.88 1.53
N SER A 157 13.62 6.27 2.79
CA SER A 157 14.85 6.94 3.19
C SER A 157 16.07 6.04 2.95
N PRO A 158 17.28 6.58 2.80
CA PRO A 158 18.48 5.76 2.63
C PRO A 158 18.63 4.70 3.74
N ARG A 159 18.28 5.03 4.97
CA ARG A 159 18.37 4.13 6.12
C ARG A 159 17.36 2.99 6.06
N THR A 160 16.09 3.30 5.84
CA THR A 160 15.04 2.26 5.73
C THR A 160 15.20 1.38 4.49
N ARG A 161 15.80 1.92 3.43
CA ARG A 161 16.13 1.16 2.22
C ARG A 161 17.08 0.00 2.50
N VAL A 162 18.06 0.19 3.40
CA VAL A 162 19.02 -0.86 3.79
C VAL A 162 18.29 -2.09 4.35
N LEU A 163 17.35 -1.89 5.29
CA LEU A 163 16.57 -2.99 5.86
C LEU A 163 15.61 -3.62 4.85
N TYR A 164 14.96 -2.79 4.04
CA TYR A 164 14.05 -3.25 3.01
C TYR A 164 14.77 -4.17 2.02
N SER A 165 15.91 -3.72 1.45
CA SER A 165 16.70 -4.53 0.51
C SER A 165 17.23 -5.80 1.16
N PHE A 166 17.75 -5.73 2.38
CA PHE A 166 18.18 -6.92 3.10
C PHE A 166 17.10 -7.99 3.17
N VAL A 167 15.89 -7.62 3.60
CA VAL A 167 14.81 -8.60 3.75
C VAL A 167 14.30 -9.09 2.39
N ARG A 168 14.18 -8.21 1.37
CA ARG A 168 13.66 -8.56 0.06
C ARG A 168 14.64 -9.37 -0.79
N GLU A 169 15.95 -9.07 -0.69
CA GLU A 169 16.99 -9.62 -1.57
C GLU A 169 17.82 -10.71 -0.88
N GLU A 170 18.37 -10.44 0.31
CA GLU A 170 19.27 -11.37 1.00
C GLU A 170 18.47 -12.46 1.75
N VAL A 171 17.44 -12.10 2.50
CA VAL A 171 16.55 -13.07 3.17
C VAL A 171 15.59 -13.73 2.17
N GLY A 172 15.37 -13.11 1.02
CA GLY A 172 14.56 -13.66 -0.07
C GLY A 172 13.05 -13.65 0.19
N VAL A 173 12.58 -12.72 1.01
CA VAL A 173 11.15 -12.51 1.29
C VAL A 173 10.55 -11.59 0.23
N LYS A 174 9.92 -12.17 -0.78
CA LYS A 174 9.28 -11.41 -1.86
C LYS A 174 8.04 -10.66 -1.39
N ALA A 175 7.77 -9.50 -2.01
CA ALA A 175 6.52 -8.78 -1.85
C ALA A 175 5.35 -9.64 -2.36
N ARG A 176 4.21 -9.58 -1.66
CA ARG A 176 3.08 -10.46 -1.96
C ARG A 176 2.04 -9.75 -2.82
N ARG A 177 1.70 -10.37 -3.93
CA ARG A 177 0.58 -9.95 -4.80
C ARG A 177 -0.75 -10.46 -4.23
N GLY A 178 -1.80 -9.64 -4.31
CA GLY A 178 -3.13 -10.03 -3.84
C GLY A 178 -3.79 -11.15 -4.65
N ASP A 179 -3.51 -11.24 -5.94
CA ASP A 179 -4.03 -12.24 -6.87
C ASP A 179 -3.45 -13.66 -6.65
N VAL A 180 -2.35 -13.76 -5.94
CA VAL A 180 -1.69 -15.05 -5.64
C VAL A 180 -2.43 -15.84 -4.53
N TYR A 181 -3.45 -15.24 -3.89
CA TYR A 181 -4.23 -15.94 -2.85
C TYR A 181 -5.04 -17.12 -3.35
N LEU A 182 -5.44 -17.10 -4.62
CA LEU A 182 -6.32 -18.11 -5.23
C LEU A 182 -5.55 -19.18 -6.03
N GLY A 183 -4.23 -19.06 -6.13
CA GLY A 183 -3.39 -19.96 -6.90
C GLY A 183 -2.50 -20.87 -6.06
N LYS A 184 -1.80 -21.80 -6.71
CA LYS A 184 -0.79 -22.66 -6.10
C LYS A 184 0.39 -21.79 -5.62
N GLN A 185 0.44 -21.49 -4.33
CA GLN A 185 1.54 -20.74 -3.75
C GLN A 185 2.66 -21.68 -3.33
N GLU A 186 3.83 -21.48 -3.88
CA GLU A 186 5.06 -22.16 -3.43
C GLU A 186 5.51 -21.65 -2.05
N VAL A 187 5.20 -20.37 -1.70
CA VAL A 187 5.66 -19.71 -0.47
C VAL A 187 4.50 -19.11 0.30
N THR A 188 4.25 -19.62 1.49
CA THR A 188 3.19 -19.11 2.39
C THR A 188 3.64 -17.88 3.18
N ILE A 189 2.68 -17.19 3.83
CA ILE A 189 2.99 -16.12 4.80
C ILE A 189 3.89 -16.65 5.91
N GLY A 190 3.55 -17.82 6.46
CA GLY A 190 4.33 -18.48 7.50
C GLY A 190 5.78 -18.72 7.09
N THR A 191 6.01 -19.23 5.87
CA THR A 191 7.36 -19.42 5.33
C THR A 191 8.15 -18.11 5.29
N ASN A 192 7.54 -17.01 4.87
CA ASN A 192 8.18 -15.70 4.83
C ASN A 192 8.51 -15.17 6.23
N VAL A 193 7.59 -15.31 7.17
CA VAL A 193 7.82 -14.95 8.58
C VAL A 193 8.94 -15.80 9.19
N SER A 194 8.96 -17.12 8.91
CA SER A 194 10.03 -18.00 9.37
C SER A 194 11.41 -17.60 8.84
N ARG A 195 11.52 -17.20 7.58
CA ARG A 195 12.80 -16.69 7.02
C ARG A 195 13.31 -15.45 7.76
N ILE A 196 12.43 -14.50 8.07
CA ILE A 196 12.79 -13.31 8.86
C ILE A 196 13.16 -13.70 10.28
N TYR A 197 12.40 -14.61 10.90
CA TYR A 197 12.68 -15.13 12.24
C TYR A 197 14.08 -15.75 12.31
N GLU A 198 14.44 -16.60 11.35
CA GLU A 198 15.78 -17.19 11.28
C GLU A 198 16.90 -16.14 11.10
N ALA A 199 16.66 -15.09 10.31
CA ALA A 199 17.61 -14.00 10.16
C ALA A 199 17.79 -13.19 11.47
N ILE A 200 16.74 -13.08 12.30
CA ILE A 200 16.82 -12.48 13.65
C ILE A 200 17.59 -13.41 14.59
N LYS A 201 17.24 -14.69 14.63
CA LYS A 201 17.83 -15.69 15.53
C LYS A 201 19.31 -15.94 15.24
N SER A 202 19.70 -15.98 14.00
CA SER A 202 21.11 -16.12 13.58
C SER A 202 21.96 -14.86 13.80
N GLY A 203 21.31 -13.72 14.09
CA GLY A 203 22.00 -12.44 14.22
C GLY A 203 22.35 -11.75 12.89
N CYS A 204 22.02 -12.32 11.73
CA CYS A 204 22.29 -11.75 10.42
C CYS A 204 21.69 -10.35 10.22
N ILE A 205 20.59 -10.03 10.90
CA ILE A 205 19.96 -8.71 10.84
C ILE A 205 20.72 -7.64 11.62
N ALA A 206 21.54 -8.01 12.60
CA ALA A 206 22.19 -7.05 13.51
C ALA A 206 23.13 -6.05 12.79
N PRO A 207 24.01 -6.45 11.86
CA PRO A 207 24.83 -5.49 11.10
C PRO A 207 24.00 -4.51 10.27
N VAL A 208 22.84 -4.97 9.77
CA VAL A 208 21.91 -4.16 8.98
C VAL A 208 21.30 -3.06 9.86
N LEU A 209 20.87 -3.41 11.08
CA LEU A 209 20.31 -2.46 12.04
C LEU A 209 21.37 -1.41 12.47
N VAL A 210 22.63 -1.83 12.70
CA VAL A 210 23.73 -0.90 12.99
C VAL A 210 23.93 0.08 11.82
N LYS A 211 23.93 -0.41 10.58
CA LYS A 211 24.07 0.43 9.39
C LYS A 211 22.91 1.40 9.22
N MET A 212 21.71 1.04 9.67
CA MET A 212 20.54 1.94 9.66
C MET A 212 20.68 3.10 10.66
N MET A 213 21.37 2.89 11.78
CA MET A 213 21.55 3.88 12.85
C MET A 213 22.71 4.84 12.59
N ALA A 214 23.65 4.44 11.76
CA ALA A 214 24.77 5.28 11.33
C ALA A 214 24.34 6.30 10.26
#